data_4eb7846892e5f93fc92bd4311625d800
#
_entry.id   4eb7846892e5f93fc92bd4311625d800
#
_cell.length_a   1.000
_cell.length_b   1.000
_cell.length_c   1.000
_cell.angle_alpha   90.00
_cell.angle_beta   90.00
_cell.angle_gamma   90.00
#
_symmetry.space_group_name_H-M   'P 1'
#
loop_
_entity.id
_entity.type
_entity.pdbx_description
1 polymer ?
#
loop_
_entity_poly.entity_id
_entity_poly.type
_entity_poly.pdbx_seq_one_letter_code
_entity_poly.pdbx_strand_id
1 'polypeptide(L)'
;MLDLPVPKLKTGKIQVVKTAITPDQKAIMEELVERAEAIRNKEVDSSQDNFLKLTNEARLLSVDPRILDETLDNDPDTKLNACARGVAEIYHDTEEQHSTQLIFCDKGTPKADGRFNFYQALRQEMVRLGVEEKEIAFIHDANTDTKRAELLEKVRNGIVRVLLGSTEKM
;
A
#
# COMPACT_ATOMS: atom_id res chain seq x y z
N MET A 1 -10.87 -34.93 5.04
CA MET A 1 -10.50 -33.53 5.38
C MET A 1 -8.98 -33.46 5.21
N LEU A 2 -8.47 -32.68 4.26
CA LEU A 2 -7.03 -32.52 4.08
C LEU A 2 -6.52 -31.70 5.27
N ASP A 3 -5.67 -32.28 6.10
CA ASP A 3 -4.98 -31.62 7.19
C ASP A 3 -3.80 -30.82 6.60
N LEU A 4 -4.08 -29.62 6.14
CA LEU A 4 -3.04 -28.72 5.59
C LEU A 4 -2.33 -28.05 6.77
N PRO A 5 -0.98 -28.10 6.82
CA PRO A 5 -0.22 -27.40 7.85
C PRO A 5 -0.43 -25.89 7.69
N VAL A 6 -1.25 -25.31 8.58
CA VAL A 6 -1.46 -23.85 8.60
C VAL A 6 -0.25 -23.19 9.26
N PRO A 7 0.42 -22.25 8.56
CA PRO A 7 1.54 -21.52 9.14
C PRO A 7 1.09 -20.76 10.39
N LYS A 8 1.88 -20.84 11.46
CA LYS A 8 1.63 -20.12 12.70
C LYS A 8 2.40 -18.82 12.72
N LEU A 9 1.80 -17.76 13.27
CA LEU A 9 2.51 -16.51 13.50
C LEU A 9 3.67 -16.74 14.48
N LYS A 10 4.88 -16.24 14.17
CA LYS A 10 6.08 -16.39 14.98
C LYS A 10 5.87 -15.94 16.43
N THR A 11 5.12 -14.86 16.64
CA THR A 11 4.79 -14.31 17.97
C THR A 11 3.42 -14.74 18.49
N GLY A 12 2.64 -15.52 17.73
CA GLY A 12 1.26 -15.88 18.03
C GLY A 12 0.25 -14.73 17.93
N LYS A 13 0.70 -13.51 17.60
CA LYS A 13 -0.14 -12.30 17.50
C LYS A 13 0.18 -11.50 16.25
N ILE A 14 -0.86 -10.83 15.72
CA ILE A 14 -0.72 -9.83 14.68
C ILE A 14 -0.04 -8.60 15.29
N GLN A 15 1.00 -8.09 14.64
CA GLN A 15 1.65 -6.85 14.99
C GLN A 15 0.94 -5.68 14.29
N VAL A 16 0.49 -4.69 15.06
CA VAL A 16 -0.16 -3.48 14.54
C VAL A 16 0.83 -2.33 14.62
N VAL A 17 1.24 -1.80 13.47
CA VAL A 17 2.04 -0.57 13.36
C VAL A 17 1.09 0.61 13.19
N LYS A 18 1.17 1.58 14.11
CA LYS A 18 0.38 2.81 14.07
C LYS A 18 1.26 3.98 13.66
N THR A 19 0.77 4.82 12.75
CA THR A 19 1.40 6.09 12.38
C THR A 19 0.61 7.25 12.97
N ALA A 20 1.29 8.35 13.31
CA ALA A 20 0.63 9.60 13.63
C ALA A 20 0.00 10.21 12.36
N ILE A 21 -1.00 11.06 12.54
CA ILE A 21 -1.51 11.87 11.43
C ILE A 21 -0.49 12.96 11.09
N THR A 22 -0.15 13.10 9.81
CA THR A 22 0.76 14.17 9.36
C THR A 22 0.03 15.52 9.27
N PRO A 23 0.75 16.66 9.25
CA PRO A 23 0.12 17.97 9.09
C PRO A 23 -0.75 18.08 7.84
N ASP A 24 -0.27 17.58 6.69
CA ASP A 24 -1.01 17.59 5.44
C ASP A 24 -2.26 16.71 5.50
N GLN A 25 -2.13 15.50 6.08
CA GLN A 25 -3.30 14.64 6.30
C GLN A 25 -4.35 15.32 7.19
N LYS A 26 -3.91 16.08 8.19
CA LYS A 26 -4.82 16.80 9.08
C LYS A 26 -5.54 17.92 8.33
N ALA A 27 -4.82 18.72 7.53
CA ALA A 27 -5.41 19.79 6.74
C ALA A 27 -6.46 19.27 5.75
N ILE A 28 -6.11 18.24 4.97
CA ILE A 28 -7.07 17.61 4.03
C ILE A 28 -8.26 16.98 4.77
N MET A 29 -8.04 16.41 5.96
CA MET A 29 -9.14 15.85 6.75
C MET A 29 -10.13 16.95 7.21
N GLU A 30 -9.63 18.13 7.58
CA GLU A 30 -10.45 19.29 7.94
C GLU A 30 -11.33 19.72 6.74
N GLU A 31 -10.76 19.79 5.53
CA GLU A 31 -11.54 20.07 4.31
C GLU A 31 -12.60 18.99 4.03
N LEU A 32 -12.29 17.71 4.24
CA LEU A 32 -13.27 16.63 4.07
C LEU A 32 -14.42 16.73 5.08
N VAL A 33 -14.15 17.21 6.30
CA VAL A 33 -15.18 17.45 7.33
C VAL A 33 -16.11 18.61 6.91
N GLU A 34 -15.56 19.73 6.44
CA GLU A 34 -16.34 20.86 5.94
C GLU A 34 -17.26 20.44 4.77
N ARG A 35 -16.73 19.69 3.81
CA ARG A 35 -17.51 19.12 2.70
C ARG A 35 -18.61 18.17 3.19
N ALA A 36 -18.34 17.38 4.22
CA ALA A 36 -19.34 16.49 4.81
C ALA A 36 -20.51 17.27 5.45
N GLU A 37 -20.22 18.41 6.06
CA GLU A 37 -21.25 19.29 6.62
C GLU A 37 -22.10 19.93 5.52
N ALA A 38 -21.49 20.44 4.44
CA ALA A 38 -22.19 21.01 3.29
C ALA A 38 -23.14 19.96 2.62
N ILE A 39 -22.68 18.72 2.46
CA ILE A 39 -23.52 17.62 1.95
C ILE A 39 -24.70 17.33 2.89
N ARG A 40 -24.45 17.28 4.20
CA ARG A 40 -25.49 17.04 5.20
C ARG A 40 -26.56 18.14 5.17
N ASN A 41 -26.14 19.37 5.01
CA ASN A 41 -27.01 20.53 4.94
C ASN A 41 -27.70 20.70 3.58
N LYS A 42 -27.42 19.83 2.59
CA LYS A 42 -27.92 19.89 1.21
C LYS A 42 -27.52 21.18 0.46
N GLU A 43 -26.36 21.72 0.79
CA GLU A 43 -25.77 22.90 0.15
C GLU A 43 -25.09 22.57 -1.19
N VAL A 44 -24.81 21.26 -1.42
CA VAL A 44 -24.13 20.76 -2.62
C VAL A 44 -24.98 19.65 -3.27
N ASP A 45 -25.05 19.66 -4.61
CA ASP A 45 -25.75 18.62 -5.36
C ASP A 45 -24.99 17.27 -5.23
N SER A 46 -25.74 16.19 -5.03
CA SER A 46 -25.16 14.84 -4.82
C SER A 46 -24.38 14.29 -6.03
N SER A 47 -24.60 14.87 -7.22
CA SER A 47 -23.81 14.56 -8.42
C SER A 47 -22.42 15.22 -8.39
N GLN A 48 -22.29 16.34 -7.71
CA GLN A 48 -21.03 17.08 -7.55
C GLN A 48 -20.21 16.51 -6.40
N ASP A 49 -20.82 16.31 -5.22
CA ASP A 49 -20.18 15.74 -4.05
C ASP A 49 -21.16 14.89 -3.22
N ASN A 50 -20.64 13.83 -2.59
CA ASN A 50 -21.45 12.91 -1.79
C ASN A 50 -20.59 12.11 -0.79
N PHE A 51 -21.24 11.50 0.22
CA PHE A 51 -20.55 10.74 1.26
C PHE A 51 -19.74 9.55 0.73
N LEU A 52 -20.11 8.93 -0.41
CA LEU A 52 -19.34 7.84 -1.00
C LEU A 52 -17.99 8.33 -1.52
N LYS A 53 -17.99 9.49 -2.21
CA LYS A 53 -16.78 10.15 -2.70
C LYS A 53 -15.88 10.54 -1.52
N LEU A 54 -16.43 11.23 -0.51
CA LEU A 54 -15.68 11.61 0.70
C LEU A 54 -15.08 10.41 1.43
N THR A 55 -15.85 9.34 1.60
CA THR A 55 -15.36 8.12 2.26
C THR A 55 -14.20 7.49 1.49
N ASN A 56 -14.27 7.49 0.15
CA ASN A 56 -13.17 6.99 -0.66
C ASN A 56 -11.93 7.89 -0.56
N GLU A 57 -12.08 9.21 -0.60
CA GLU A 57 -10.98 10.16 -0.44
C GLU A 57 -10.35 10.03 0.95
N ALA A 58 -11.12 9.92 2.03
CA ALA A 58 -10.60 9.71 3.38
C ALA A 58 -9.82 8.38 3.50
N ARG A 59 -10.24 7.32 2.81
CA ARG A 59 -9.48 6.06 2.75
C ARG A 59 -8.15 6.22 2.00
N LEU A 60 -8.13 6.94 0.89
CA LEU A 60 -6.91 7.24 0.14
C LEU A 60 -5.95 8.10 0.96
N LEU A 61 -6.47 9.17 1.59
CA LEU A 61 -5.74 10.03 2.51
C LEU A 61 -5.05 9.24 3.63
N SER A 62 -5.76 8.24 4.17
CA SER A 62 -5.20 7.41 5.24
C SER A 62 -4.02 6.54 4.81
N VAL A 63 -3.84 6.31 3.51
CA VAL A 63 -2.70 5.55 2.96
C VAL A 63 -1.53 6.48 2.72
N ASP A 64 -1.73 7.51 1.89
CA ASP A 64 -0.75 8.55 1.60
C ASP A 64 -1.46 9.79 1.03
N PRO A 65 -1.26 11.00 1.57
CA PRO A 65 -1.94 12.22 1.12
C PRO A 65 -1.65 12.56 -0.35
N ARG A 66 -0.48 12.20 -0.88
CA ARG A 66 -0.09 12.43 -2.28
C ARG A 66 -0.98 11.71 -3.30
N ILE A 67 -1.78 10.75 -2.88
CA ILE A 67 -2.80 10.14 -3.77
C ILE A 67 -3.91 11.15 -4.11
N LEU A 68 -4.18 12.10 -3.23
CA LEU A 68 -5.18 13.15 -3.41
C LEU A 68 -4.56 14.43 -3.98
N ASP A 69 -3.36 14.79 -3.52
CA ASP A 69 -2.61 15.95 -3.97
C ASP A 69 -1.13 15.58 -4.16
N GLU A 70 -0.74 15.34 -5.41
CA GLU A 70 0.62 14.94 -5.78
C GLU A 70 1.67 16.04 -5.66
N THR A 71 1.26 17.29 -5.34
CA THR A 71 2.17 18.41 -5.08
C THR A 71 2.78 18.38 -3.68
N LEU A 72 2.23 17.54 -2.79
CA LEU A 72 2.70 17.39 -1.42
C LEU A 72 4.05 16.67 -1.35
N ASP A 73 4.85 17.02 -0.37
CA ASP A 73 6.12 16.38 -0.07
C ASP A 73 5.94 14.96 0.52
N ASN A 74 7.00 14.16 0.43
CA ASN A 74 7.03 12.84 1.05
C ASN A 74 7.28 12.95 2.56
N ASP A 75 6.22 12.96 3.35
CA ASP A 75 6.33 12.99 4.81
C ASP A 75 6.73 11.60 5.35
N PRO A 76 7.81 11.50 6.17
CA PRO A 76 8.32 10.23 6.69
C PRO A 76 7.35 9.48 7.60
N ASP A 77 6.34 10.13 8.15
CA ASP A 77 5.39 9.53 9.09
C ASP A 77 4.14 8.94 8.42
N THR A 78 4.08 8.96 7.07
CA THR A 78 3.00 8.29 6.33
C THR A 78 3.04 6.76 6.49
N LYS A 79 1.91 6.11 6.25
CA LYS A 79 1.84 4.64 6.23
C LYS A 79 2.72 4.02 5.14
N LEU A 80 2.90 4.71 4.02
CA LEU A 80 3.83 4.28 2.97
C LEU A 80 5.24 4.12 3.54
N ASN A 81 5.74 5.17 4.19
CA ASN A 81 7.09 5.17 4.74
C ASN A 81 7.25 4.20 5.92
N ALA A 82 6.23 4.07 6.76
CA ALA A 82 6.22 3.08 7.84
C ALA A 82 6.25 1.64 7.29
N CYS A 83 5.50 1.36 6.22
CA CYS A 83 5.53 0.07 5.52
C CYS A 83 6.90 -0.20 4.91
N ALA A 84 7.47 0.77 4.19
CA ALA A 84 8.80 0.61 3.57
C ALA A 84 9.88 0.30 4.61
N ARG A 85 9.89 0.99 5.75
CA ARG A 85 10.83 0.73 6.86
C ARG A 85 10.67 -0.69 7.41
N GLY A 86 9.43 -1.11 7.70
CA GLY A 86 9.18 -2.45 8.24
C GLY A 86 9.57 -3.56 7.25
N VAL A 87 9.33 -3.34 5.95
CA VAL A 87 9.74 -4.28 4.90
C VAL A 87 11.27 -4.34 4.79
N ALA A 88 11.95 -3.20 4.79
CA ALA A 88 13.42 -3.14 4.71
C ALA A 88 14.08 -3.80 5.93
N GLU A 89 13.56 -3.58 7.14
CA GLU A 89 14.03 -4.23 8.35
C GLU A 89 13.96 -5.76 8.23
N ILE A 90 12.77 -6.30 7.87
CA ILE A 90 12.60 -7.75 7.69
C ILE A 90 13.47 -8.28 6.54
N TYR A 91 13.61 -7.50 5.45
CA TYR A 91 14.45 -7.87 4.31
C TYR A 91 15.90 -8.09 4.72
N HIS A 92 16.48 -7.16 5.48
CA HIS A 92 17.86 -7.27 5.97
C HIS A 92 18.02 -8.34 7.05
N ASP A 93 17.08 -8.44 8.00
CA ASP A 93 17.10 -9.43 9.07
C ASP A 93 16.99 -10.88 8.56
N THR A 94 16.44 -11.07 7.36
CA THR A 94 16.23 -12.39 6.76
C THR A 94 17.06 -12.60 5.47
N GLU A 95 18.18 -11.91 5.34
CA GLU A 95 19.02 -12.00 4.14
C GLU A 95 19.52 -13.42 3.88
N GLU A 96 20.02 -14.10 4.90
CA GLU A 96 20.52 -15.48 4.78
C GLU A 96 19.40 -16.49 4.37
N GLN A 97 18.18 -16.26 4.82
CA GLN A 97 17.04 -17.15 4.58
C GLN A 97 16.32 -16.82 3.27
N HIS A 98 16.60 -15.68 2.63
CA HIS A 98 15.86 -15.15 1.48
C HIS A 98 14.34 -15.15 1.68
N SER A 99 13.89 -14.79 2.91
CA SER A 99 12.46 -14.80 3.25
C SER A 99 11.67 -13.85 2.36
N THR A 100 10.49 -14.29 1.96
CA THR A 100 9.58 -13.52 1.10
C THR A 100 8.54 -12.78 1.93
N GLN A 101 8.26 -11.55 1.55
CA GLN A 101 7.24 -10.70 2.14
C GLN A 101 6.13 -10.42 1.12
N LEU A 102 4.87 -10.52 1.56
CA LEU A 102 3.70 -10.18 0.76
C LEU A 102 3.08 -8.90 1.32
N ILE A 103 2.90 -7.89 0.45
CA ILE A 103 2.29 -6.61 0.82
C ILE A 103 0.93 -6.50 0.13
N PHE A 104 -0.14 -6.46 0.92
CA PHE A 104 -1.50 -6.28 0.42
C PHE A 104 -1.92 -4.82 0.52
N CYS A 105 -2.21 -4.20 -0.61
CA CYS A 105 -2.73 -2.83 -0.67
C CYS A 105 -3.80 -2.70 -1.75
N ASP A 106 -5.05 -2.52 -1.32
CA ASP A 106 -6.21 -2.39 -2.22
C ASP A 106 -6.45 -0.95 -2.69
N LYS A 107 -5.67 0.01 -2.17
CA LYS A 107 -5.77 1.43 -2.52
C LYS A 107 -4.52 1.92 -3.23
N GLY A 108 -4.69 2.88 -4.14
CA GLY A 108 -3.57 3.40 -4.91
C GLY A 108 -2.92 2.38 -5.85
N THR A 109 -3.71 1.39 -6.34
CA THR A 109 -3.26 0.40 -7.33
C THR A 109 -2.74 1.09 -8.58
N PRO A 110 -1.74 0.50 -9.28
CA PRO A 110 -1.13 1.11 -10.44
C PRO A 110 -2.15 1.50 -11.52
N LYS A 111 -2.04 2.74 -12.01
CA LYS A 111 -2.79 3.27 -13.16
C LYS A 111 -1.83 3.84 -14.17
N ALA A 112 -2.20 3.77 -15.44
CA ALA A 112 -1.39 4.32 -16.54
C ALA A 112 -1.77 5.79 -16.86
N ASP A 113 -2.19 6.57 -15.86
CA ASP A 113 -2.68 7.94 -16.01
C ASP A 113 -1.62 9.03 -15.72
N GLY A 114 -0.39 8.61 -15.42
CA GLY A 114 0.74 9.50 -15.12
C GLY A 114 0.69 10.18 -13.76
N ARG A 115 -0.33 9.87 -12.94
CA ARG A 115 -0.50 10.44 -11.60
C ARG A 115 0.37 9.73 -10.56
N PHE A 116 0.43 10.29 -9.36
CA PHE A 116 1.09 9.67 -8.22
C PHE A 116 0.68 8.20 -8.08
N ASN A 117 1.69 7.34 -8.07
CA ASN A 117 1.51 5.89 -8.01
C ASN A 117 2.08 5.38 -6.68
N PHE A 118 1.20 4.99 -5.77
CA PHE A 118 1.56 4.48 -4.45
C PHE A 118 2.52 3.27 -4.53
N TYR A 119 2.29 2.34 -5.46
CA TYR A 119 3.14 1.15 -5.61
C TYR A 119 4.56 1.51 -6.04
N GLN A 120 4.69 2.47 -6.97
CA GLN A 120 6.01 2.94 -7.41
C GLN A 120 6.71 3.75 -6.30
N ALA A 121 5.98 4.61 -5.59
CA ALA A 121 6.53 5.37 -4.48
C ALA A 121 7.00 4.45 -3.35
N LEU A 122 6.24 3.39 -3.03
CA LEU A 122 6.64 2.39 -2.04
C LEU A 122 7.88 1.62 -2.49
N ARG A 123 7.95 1.21 -3.78
CA ARG A 123 9.16 0.58 -4.36
C ARG A 123 10.38 1.50 -4.20
N GLN A 124 10.26 2.76 -4.62
CA GLN A 124 11.36 3.74 -4.54
C GLN A 124 11.86 3.92 -3.10
N GLU A 125 10.95 3.98 -2.14
CA GLU A 125 11.31 4.12 -0.75
C GLU A 125 11.98 2.85 -0.20
N MET A 126 11.51 1.66 -0.55
CA MET A 126 12.18 0.40 -0.20
C MET A 126 13.59 0.30 -0.80
N VAL A 127 13.76 0.71 -2.07
CA VAL A 127 15.09 0.76 -2.72
C VAL A 127 16.00 1.75 -2.02
N ARG A 128 15.51 2.94 -1.64
CA ARG A 128 16.26 3.92 -0.86
C ARG A 128 16.73 3.36 0.49
N LEU A 129 15.97 2.42 1.07
CA LEU A 129 16.29 1.71 2.31
C LEU A 129 17.12 0.44 2.10
N GLY A 130 17.63 0.21 0.88
CA GLY A 130 18.57 -0.87 0.57
C GLY A 130 17.95 -2.18 0.12
N VAL A 131 16.66 -2.21 -0.20
CA VAL A 131 16.03 -3.38 -0.84
C VAL A 131 16.40 -3.40 -2.32
N GLU A 132 16.90 -4.53 -2.83
CA GLU A 132 17.25 -4.68 -4.24
C GLU A 132 16.03 -4.55 -5.14
N GLU A 133 16.04 -3.61 -6.10
CA GLU A 133 14.89 -3.34 -6.98
C GLU A 133 14.43 -4.57 -7.75
N LYS A 134 15.38 -5.40 -8.22
CA LYS A 134 15.09 -6.65 -8.97
C LYS A 134 14.35 -7.71 -8.13
N GLU A 135 14.37 -7.59 -6.81
CA GLU A 135 13.71 -8.50 -5.87
C GLU A 135 12.32 -8.00 -5.43
N ILE A 136 11.90 -6.83 -5.94
CA ILE A 136 10.57 -6.27 -5.74
C ILE A 136 9.73 -6.49 -7.00
N ALA A 137 8.54 -7.07 -6.86
CA ALA A 137 7.61 -7.27 -7.97
C ALA A 137 6.19 -6.84 -7.61
N PHE A 138 5.42 -6.49 -8.64
CA PHE A 138 3.99 -6.22 -8.53
C PHE A 138 3.20 -7.33 -9.20
N ILE A 139 2.21 -7.90 -8.52
CA ILE A 139 1.33 -8.93 -9.11
C ILE A 139 0.57 -8.39 -10.33
N HIS A 140 0.33 -7.08 -10.38
CA HIS A 140 -0.34 -6.40 -11.48
C HIS A 140 0.42 -6.44 -12.81
N ASP A 141 1.74 -6.64 -12.78
CA ASP A 141 2.57 -6.78 -13.98
C ASP A 141 2.44 -8.17 -14.62
N ALA A 142 1.96 -9.15 -13.83
CA ALA A 142 1.70 -10.52 -14.28
C ALA A 142 0.24 -10.68 -14.73
N ASN A 143 -0.08 -10.12 -15.89
CA ASN A 143 -1.45 -9.99 -16.42
C ASN A 143 -1.99 -11.25 -17.13
N THR A 144 -1.21 -12.33 -17.22
CA THR A 144 -1.61 -13.64 -17.75
C THR A 144 -1.32 -14.73 -16.72
N ASP A 145 -2.04 -15.86 -16.81
CA ASP A 145 -1.85 -16.99 -15.89
C ASP A 145 -0.42 -17.55 -15.95
N THR A 146 0.18 -17.60 -17.15
CA THR A 146 1.58 -18.00 -17.34
C THR A 146 2.54 -17.07 -16.60
N LYS A 147 2.44 -15.76 -16.82
CA LYS A 147 3.28 -14.77 -16.13
C LYS A 147 3.09 -14.80 -14.62
N ARG A 148 1.85 -15.05 -14.18
CA ARG A 148 1.54 -15.17 -12.74
C ARG A 148 2.20 -16.41 -12.15
N ALA A 149 2.13 -17.55 -12.84
CA ALA A 149 2.81 -18.77 -12.40
C ALA A 149 4.33 -18.59 -12.33
N GLU A 150 4.94 -17.99 -13.35
CA GLU A 150 6.38 -17.66 -13.35
C GLU A 150 6.78 -16.71 -12.21
N LEU A 151 5.97 -15.68 -11.96
CA LEU A 151 6.21 -14.74 -10.86
C LEU A 151 6.14 -15.45 -9.51
N LEU A 152 5.11 -16.26 -9.28
CA LEU A 152 4.95 -17.01 -8.04
C LEU A 152 6.07 -18.06 -7.84
N GLU A 153 6.60 -18.62 -8.92
CA GLU A 153 7.78 -19.49 -8.85
C GLU A 153 9.03 -18.71 -8.40
N LYS A 154 9.26 -17.51 -8.96
CA LYS A 154 10.35 -16.62 -8.49
C LYS A 154 10.21 -16.25 -7.01
N VAL A 155 8.99 -16.03 -6.54
CA VAL A 155 8.68 -15.76 -5.13
C VAL A 155 9.03 -16.99 -4.27
N ARG A 156 8.62 -18.21 -4.67
CA ARG A 156 8.91 -19.44 -3.94
C ARG A 156 10.41 -19.75 -3.86
N ASN A 157 11.15 -19.36 -4.89
CA ASN A 157 12.60 -19.59 -4.97
C ASN A 157 13.42 -18.45 -4.35
N GLY A 158 12.79 -17.45 -3.71
CA GLY A 158 13.48 -16.33 -3.07
C GLY A 158 14.17 -15.36 -4.04
N ILE A 159 13.87 -15.45 -5.35
CA ILE A 159 14.37 -14.52 -6.37
C ILE A 159 13.61 -13.18 -6.28
N VAL A 160 12.31 -13.25 -5.98
CA VAL A 160 11.48 -12.10 -5.62
C VAL A 160 11.20 -12.20 -4.14
N ARG A 161 11.73 -11.28 -3.36
CA ARG A 161 11.60 -11.26 -1.90
C ARG A 161 10.49 -10.34 -1.40
N VAL A 162 10.04 -9.40 -2.24
CA VAL A 162 8.91 -8.52 -1.91
C VAL A 162 7.90 -8.55 -3.04
N LEU A 163 6.70 -9.05 -2.78
CA LEU A 163 5.59 -9.06 -3.72
C LEU A 163 4.48 -8.14 -3.25
N LEU A 164 4.15 -7.13 -4.08
CA LEU A 164 3.08 -6.17 -3.87
C LEU A 164 1.84 -6.53 -4.70
N GLY A 165 0.66 -6.46 -4.08
CA GLY A 165 -0.58 -6.66 -4.81
C GLY A 165 -1.83 -6.22 -4.04
N SER A 166 -2.97 -6.22 -4.73
CA SER A 166 -4.27 -6.11 -4.09
C SER A 166 -4.76 -7.48 -3.63
N THR A 167 -5.64 -7.49 -2.63
CA THR A 167 -6.27 -8.73 -2.12
C THR A 167 -6.96 -9.53 -3.24
N GLU A 168 -7.51 -8.83 -4.26
CA GLU A 168 -8.18 -9.46 -5.39
C GLU A 168 -7.20 -10.16 -6.35
N LYS A 169 -5.96 -9.67 -6.47
CA LYS A 169 -4.98 -10.15 -7.45
C LYS A 169 -4.03 -11.21 -6.90
N MET A 170 -3.80 -11.22 -5.61
CA MET A 170 -2.94 -12.18 -4.91
C MET A 170 -3.74 -13.37 -4.39
#